data_2bb3fdacb6ae9e62cd4bb5d05ed1ba3b
#
_entry.id   2bb3fdacb6ae9e62cd4bb5d05ed1ba3b
#
_cell.length_a   1.000
_cell.length_b   1.000
_cell.length_c   1.000
_cell.angle_alpha   90.00
_cell.angle_beta   90.00
_cell.angle_gamma   90.00
#
_symmetry.space_group_name_H-M   'P 1'
#
loop_
_entity.id
_entity.type
_entity.pdbx_description
1 polymer ?
#
loop_
_entity_poly.entity_id
_entity_poly.type
_entity_poly.pdbx_seq_one_letter_code
_entity_poly.pdbx_strand_id
1 'polypeptide(L)'
;MRLTKKKIIYRLFVICSVLLNILFLVCSTFIFIQYRTKILDKIGYNREVSIVMFGDSMIEKGEWETILGRTDVINSGVGGFTTSHLQMILNKKVLNFKPKICYLNGGINDILIGIPYARTEHNVNSIIDTLQKHNIKVAIQSVIYNIDTSRIPAIDSLNHLYIEIAKSKNIDYINVNSILSVNKHLIKQYSLDGIHVNKSAYNVWAELINKHISKNNL
;
A
#
# COMPACT_ATOMS: atom_id res chain seq x y z
N MET A 1 -62.52 12.18 11.44
CA MET A 1 -62.40 12.58 10.03
C MET A 1 -61.54 11.54 9.31
N ARG A 2 -62.16 10.62 8.51
CA ARG A 2 -61.42 9.57 7.78
C ARG A 2 -60.64 10.18 6.61
N LEU A 3 -59.33 10.02 6.62
CA LEU A 3 -58.48 10.41 5.50
C LEU A 3 -58.92 9.66 4.23
N THR A 4 -59.07 10.34 3.10
CA THR A 4 -59.37 9.68 1.81
C THR A 4 -58.19 8.79 1.39
N LYS A 5 -58.46 7.66 0.71
CA LYS A 5 -57.45 6.70 0.25
C LYS A 5 -56.28 7.43 -0.51
N LYS A 6 -56.61 8.45 -1.30
CA LYS A 6 -55.61 9.27 -2.00
C LYS A 6 -54.63 10.01 -1.07
N LYS A 7 -55.11 10.57 0.04
CA LYS A 7 -54.26 11.23 1.05
C LYS A 7 -53.34 10.26 1.79
N ILE A 8 -53.81 9.03 2.03
CA ILE A 8 -52.99 7.99 2.65
C ILE A 8 -51.89 7.55 1.72
N ILE A 9 -52.17 7.28 0.42
CA ILE A 9 -51.22 6.90 -0.57
C ILE A 9 -50.13 8.02 -0.77
N TYR A 10 -50.58 9.26 -0.83
CA TYR A 10 -49.63 10.40 -0.94
C TYR A 10 -48.69 10.48 0.27
N ARG A 11 -49.22 10.35 1.49
CA ARG A 11 -48.38 10.32 2.70
C ARG A 11 -47.38 9.18 2.71
N LEU A 12 -47.80 7.98 2.33
CA LEU A 12 -46.91 6.84 2.20
C LEU A 12 -45.82 7.08 1.17
N PHE A 13 -46.17 7.66 0.03
CA PHE A 13 -45.17 8.03 -1.02
C PHE A 13 -44.16 9.03 -0.49
N VAL A 14 -44.58 10.08 0.21
CA VAL A 14 -43.70 11.06 0.82
C VAL A 14 -42.77 10.41 1.87
N ILE A 15 -43.32 9.56 2.73
CA ILE A 15 -42.53 8.85 3.74
C ILE A 15 -41.49 7.94 3.07
N CYS A 16 -41.89 7.16 2.06
CA CYS A 16 -40.94 6.31 1.32
C CYS A 16 -39.83 7.13 0.63
N SER A 17 -40.20 8.27 0.03
CA SER A 17 -39.21 9.15 -0.59
C SER A 17 -38.22 9.71 0.42
N VAL A 18 -38.68 10.15 1.59
CA VAL A 18 -37.81 10.63 2.68
C VAL A 18 -36.88 9.52 3.18
N LEU A 19 -37.40 8.32 3.40
CA LEU A 19 -36.61 7.17 3.85
C LEU A 19 -35.54 6.78 2.83
N LEU A 20 -35.88 6.79 1.53
CA LEU A 20 -34.92 6.53 0.44
C LEU A 20 -33.80 7.58 0.40
N ASN A 21 -34.14 8.86 0.58
CA ASN A 21 -33.13 9.92 0.63
C ASN A 21 -32.22 9.79 1.86
N ILE A 22 -32.76 9.44 3.02
CA ILE A 22 -31.95 9.18 4.23
C ILE A 22 -31.01 8.00 3.99
N LEU A 23 -31.52 6.89 3.44
CA LEU A 23 -30.72 5.72 3.12
C LEU A 23 -29.59 6.08 2.14
N PHE A 24 -29.91 6.85 1.09
CA PHE A 24 -28.91 7.30 0.12
C PHE A 24 -27.82 8.16 0.79
N LEU A 25 -28.19 9.10 1.68
CA LEU A 25 -27.22 9.91 2.43
C LEU A 25 -26.32 9.06 3.32
N VAL A 26 -26.89 8.10 4.04
CA VAL A 26 -26.11 7.18 4.90
C VAL A 26 -25.15 6.34 4.06
N CYS A 27 -25.62 5.74 2.97
CA CYS A 27 -24.76 4.94 2.10
C CYS A 27 -23.67 5.78 1.45
N SER A 28 -23.98 6.99 0.94
CA SER A 28 -22.99 7.87 0.32
C SER A 28 -21.95 8.37 1.33
N THR A 29 -22.37 8.68 2.56
CA THR A 29 -21.46 9.06 3.64
C THR A 29 -20.53 7.89 4.01
N PHE A 30 -21.07 6.69 4.14
CA PHE A 30 -20.29 5.48 4.41
C PHE A 30 -19.25 5.23 3.31
N ILE A 31 -19.67 5.27 2.04
CA ILE A 31 -18.77 5.13 0.88
C ILE A 31 -17.70 6.23 0.89
N PHE A 32 -18.09 7.48 1.17
CA PHE A 32 -17.14 8.58 1.24
C PHE A 32 -16.11 8.38 2.34
N ILE A 33 -16.52 7.99 3.56
CA ILE A 33 -15.59 7.70 4.67
C ILE A 33 -14.65 6.56 4.31
N GLN A 34 -15.17 5.47 3.74
CA GLN A 34 -14.39 4.28 3.37
C GLN A 34 -13.37 4.55 2.26
N TYR A 35 -13.73 5.39 1.29
CA TYR A 35 -12.91 5.65 0.10
C TYR A 35 -12.40 7.10 0.02
N ARG A 36 -12.57 7.89 1.07
CA ARG A 36 -12.25 9.33 1.07
C ARG A 36 -10.85 9.62 0.55
N THR A 37 -9.85 8.85 0.97
CA THR A 37 -8.47 9.04 0.53
C THR A 37 -8.34 8.83 -0.98
N LYS A 38 -8.89 7.72 -1.49
CA LYS A 38 -8.87 7.40 -2.92
C LYS A 38 -9.65 8.43 -3.75
N ILE A 39 -10.77 8.93 -3.22
CA ILE A 39 -11.58 9.95 -3.87
C ILE A 39 -10.82 11.29 -3.89
N LEU A 40 -10.26 11.72 -2.77
CA LEU A 40 -9.50 12.97 -2.65
C LEU A 40 -8.29 12.97 -3.56
N ASP A 41 -7.54 11.88 -3.63
CA ASP A 41 -6.41 11.73 -4.55
C ASP A 41 -6.85 11.84 -6.02
N LYS A 42 -8.02 11.25 -6.36
CA LYS A 42 -8.57 11.28 -7.73
C LYS A 42 -9.05 12.66 -8.16
N ILE A 43 -9.62 13.45 -7.25
CA ILE A 43 -10.09 14.83 -7.54
C ILE A 43 -9.00 15.88 -7.36
N GLY A 44 -7.75 15.48 -7.10
CA GLY A 44 -6.61 16.40 -6.96
C GLY A 44 -6.63 17.22 -5.69
N TYR A 45 -7.25 16.72 -4.61
CA TYR A 45 -7.24 17.40 -3.32
C TYR A 45 -5.80 17.53 -2.80
N ASN A 46 -5.36 18.78 -2.63
CA ASN A 46 -3.99 19.12 -2.26
C ASN A 46 -3.81 18.94 -0.75
N ARG A 47 -3.51 17.70 -0.31
CA ARG A 47 -3.16 17.40 1.09
C ARG A 47 -1.65 17.32 1.26
N GLU A 48 -1.14 17.67 2.41
CA GLU A 48 0.25 17.39 2.74
C GLU A 48 0.47 15.87 2.80
N VAL A 49 1.45 15.38 2.06
CA VAL A 49 1.83 13.97 2.03
C VAL A 49 3.24 13.85 2.57
N SER A 50 3.40 13.21 3.73
CA SER A 50 4.71 12.95 4.28
C SER A 50 5.26 11.58 3.89
N ILE A 51 4.38 10.60 3.69
CA ILE A 51 4.75 9.20 3.47
C ILE A 51 4.05 8.65 2.24
N VAL A 52 4.82 8.01 1.36
CA VAL A 52 4.28 7.19 0.27
C VAL A 52 4.70 5.74 0.49
N MET A 53 3.72 4.85 0.56
CA MET A 53 3.90 3.40 0.47
C MET A 53 3.84 3.02 -1.00
N PHE A 54 4.97 2.61 -1.59
CA PHE A 54 5.10 2.38 -3.03
C PHE A 54 5.53 0.95 -3.32
N GLY A 55 4.81 0.28 -4.22
CA GLY A 55 5.12 -1.11 -4.54
C GLY A 55 4.04 -1.83 -5.33
N ASP A 56 4.04 -3.14 -5.20
CA ASP A 56 3.13 -4.07 -5.88
C ASP A 56 1.85 -4.37 -5.06
N SER A 57 1.25 -5.55 -5.27
CA SER A 57 0.04 -5.98 -4.55
C SER A 57 0.20 -6.06 -3.04
N MET A 58 1.43 -6.27 -2.55
CA MET A 58 1.71 -6.30 -1.11
C MET A 58 1.52 -4.92 -0.48
N ILE A 59 1.81 -3.86 -1.22
CA ILE A 59 1.52 -2.48 -0.79
C ILE A 59 0.07 -2.12 -1.07
N GLU A 60 -0.45 -2.45 -2.26
CA GLU A 60 -1.81 -2.08 -2.69
C GLU A 60 -2.88 -2.53 -1.69
N LYS A 61 -2.78 -3.76 -1.16
CA LYS A 61 -3.78 -4.36 -0.26
C LYS A 61 -3.73 -3.84 1.18
N GLY A 62 -2.71 -3.09 1.56
CA GLY A 62 -2.58 -2.50 2.90
C GLY A 62 -3.45 -1.24 3.06
N GLU A 63 -4.21 -1.16 4.13
CA GLU A 63 -4.96 0.06 4.53
C GLU A 63 -4.05 1.02 5.30
N TRP A 64 -2.94 1.45 4.70
CA TRP A 64 -1.80 2.10 5.36
C TRP A 64 -2.18 3.35 6.17
N GLU A 65 -3.07 4.20 5.68
CA GLU A 65 -3.56 5.37 6.42
C GLU A 65 -4.19 4.95 7.75
N THR A 66 -5.04 3.93 7.71
CA THR A 66 -5.75 3.42 8.88
C THR A 66 -4.82 2.74 9.88
N ILE A 67 -3.97 1.81 9.40
CA ILE A 67 -3.13 0.98 10.29
C ILE A 67 -1.92 1.73 10.85
N LEU A 68 -1.46 2.78 10.17
CA LEU A 68 -0.42 3.67 10.69
C LEU A 68 -1.01 4.81 11.56
N GLY A 69 -2.35 4.97 11.57
CA GLY A 69 -3.03 6.03 12.31
C GLY A 69 -2.70 7.44 11.83
N ARG A 70 -2.44 7.62 10.52
CA ARG A 70 -1.98 8.88 9.93
C ARG A 70 -2.79 9.25 8.70
N THR A 71 -3.01 10.55 8.48
CA THR A 71 -3.73 11.08 7.31
C THR A 71 -2.80 11.59 6.21
N ASP A 72 -1.50 11.67 6.45
CA ASP A 72 -0.47 12.15 5.53
C ASP A 72 0.28 11.00 4.81
N VAL A 73 -0.33 9.82 4.77
CA VAL A 73 0.16 8.63 4.07
C VAL A 73 -0.62 8.40 2.78
N ILE A 74 0.08 8.04 1.71
CA ILE A 74 -0.55 7.57 0.46
C ILE A 74 -0.15 6.13 0.18
N ASN A 75 -1.15 5.31 -0.15
CA ASN A 75 -0.94 4.00 -0.74
C ASN A 75 -0.80 4.14 -2.27
N SER A 76 0.40 3.93 -2.76
CA SER A 76 0.77 3.94 -4.18
C SER A 76 1.13 2.55 -4.72
N GLY A 77 0.63 1.50 -4.07
CA GLY A 77 0.76 0.12 -4.54
C GLY A 77 -0.09 -0.15 -5.78
N VAL A 78 0.40 -1.04 -6.65
CA VAL A 78 -0.34 -1.52 -7.84
C VAL A 78 -0.10 -3.02 -8.02
N GLY A 79 -1.18 -3.80 -7.94
CA GLY A 79 -1.13 -5.26 -8.02
C GLY A 79 -0.52 -5.77 -9.31
N GLY A 80 0.33 -6.81 -9.21
CA GLY A 80 0.98 -7.45 -10.35
C GLY A 80 2.14 -6.67 -10.98
N PHE A 81 2.50 -5.50 -10.45
CA PHE A 81 3.57 -4.68 -11.02
C PHE A 81 4.95 -5.24 -10.68
N THR A 82 5.78 -5.34 -11.72
CA THR A 82 7.23 -5.58 -11.61
C THR A 82 7.96 -4.27 -11.31
N THR A 83 9.26 -4.36 -10.97
CA THR A 83 10.10 -3.18 -10.78
C THR A 83 10.16 -2.28 -12.01
N SER A 84 10.08 -2.84 -13.23
CA SER A 84 9.98 -2.05 -14.47
C SER A 84 8.70 -1.20 -14.53
N HIS A 85 7.57 -1.78 -14.14
CA HIS A 85 6.31 -1.04 -14.07
C HIS A 85 6.33 0.04 -12.98
N LEU A 86 6.92 -0.28 -11.81
CA LEU A 86 7.08 0.70 -10.73
C LEU A 86 7.91 1.90 -11.19
N GLN A 87 9.02 1.65 -11.90
CA GLN A 87 9.85 2.72 -12.47
C GLN A 87 9.05 3.64 -13.40
N MET A 88 8.21 3.07 -14.28
CA MET A 88 7.40 3.84 -15.24
C MET A 88 6.38 4.77 -14.57
N ILE A 89 5.82 4.36 -13.42
CA ILE A 89 4.78 5.14 -12.73
C ILE A 89 5.31 6.01 -11.60
N LEU A 90 6.62 5.99 -11.33
CA LEU A 90 7.27 6.66 -10.20
C LEU A 90 6.90 8.14 -10.09
N ASN A 91 6.94 8.87 -11.22
CA ASN A 91 6.58 10.28 -11.25
C ASN A 91 5.13 10.50 -10.77
N LYS A 92 4.18 9.79 -11.38
CA LYS A 92 2.74 9.93 -11.07
C LYS A 92 2.40 9.47 -9.67
N LYS A 93 3.04 8.41 -9.19
CA LYS A 93 2.67 7.72 -7.95
C LYS A 93 3.47 8.14 -6.73
N VAL A 94 4.62 8.82 -6.92
CA VAL A 94 5.46 9.26 -5.80
C VAL A 94 5.87 10.72 -5.95
N LEU A 95 6.57 11.09 -7.04
CA LEU A 95 7.19 12.42 -7.15
C LEU A 95 6.18 13.57 -7.12
N ASN A 96 5.00 13.39 -7.72
CA ASN A 96 3.95 14.41 -7.71
C ASN A 96 3.46 14.77 -6.30
N PHE A 97 3.60 13.88 -5.32
CA PHE A 97 3.22 14.12 -3.93
C PHE A 97 4.31 14.81 -3.10
N LYS A 98 5.56 14.81 -3.58
CA LYS A 98 6.73 15.37 -2.87
C LYS A 98 6.83 14.91 -1.42
N PRO A 99 6.75 13.60 -1.14
CA PRO A 99 6.76 13.10 0.23
C PRO A 99 8.12 13.31 0.91
N LYS A 100 8.15 13.26 2.24
CA LYS A 100 9.40 13.25 3.01
C LYS A 100 10.12 11.91 2.87
N ILE A 101 9.35 10.81 2.78
CA ILE A 101 9.88 9.45 2.64
C ILE A 101 9.01 8.59 1.72
N CYS A 102 9.67 7.70 0.97
CA CYS A 102 9.06 6.61 0.20
C CYS A 102 9.49 5.26 0.77
N TYR A 103 8.51 4.45 1.20
CA TYR A 103 8.70 3.05 1.56
C TYR A 103 8.51 2.19 0.32
N LEU A 104 9.61 1.72 -0.26
CA LEU A 104 9.63 0.92 -1.49
C LEU A 104 9.54 -0.57 -1.16
N ASN A 105 8.57 -1.27 -1.74
CA ASN A 105 8.46 -2.73 -1.70
C ASN A 105 8.10 -3.25 -3.10
N GLY A 106 8.77 -4.29 -3.58
CA GLY A 106 8.51 -4.87 -4.89
C GLY A 106 9.54 -5.93 -5.24
N GLY A 107 9.38 -6.55 -6.41
CA GLY A 107 10.30 -7.56 -6.93
C GLY A 107 9.80 -9.00 -6.86
N ILE A 108 8.75 -9.28 -6.08
CA ILE A 108 8.16 -10.64 -6.10
C ILE A 108 7.59 -10.96 -7.49
N ASN A 109 6.98 -10.01 -8.17
CA ASN A 109 6.46 -10.21 -9.52
C ASN A 109 7.57 -10.41 -10.55
N ASP A 110 8.73 -9.78 -10.35
CA ASP A 110 9.92 -10.01 -11.19
C ASP A 110 10.36 -11.49 -11.09
N ILE A 111 10.40 -12.04 -9.87
CA ILE A 111 10.70 -13.46 -9.64
C ILE A 111 9.63 -14.35 -10.29
N LEU A 112 8.33 -14.01 -10.10
CA LEU A 112 7.22 -14.83 -10.58
C LEU A 112 7.18 -15.00 -12.09
N ILE A 113 7.56 -13.96 -12.84
CA ILE A 113 7.54 -13.99 -14.32
C ILE A 113 8.93 -14.12 -14.95
N GLY A 114 9.97 -14.36 -14.13
CA GLY A 114 11.31 -14.62 -14.61
C GLY A 114 12.06 -13.43 -15.19
N ILE A 115 11.84 -12.22 -14.66
CA ILE A 115 12.63 -11.05 -15.03
C ILE A 115 14.08 -11.29 -14.61
N PRO A 116 15.07 -11.05 -15.51
CA PRO A 116 16.47 -11.18 -15.16
C PRO A 116 16.86 -10.34 -13.95
N TYR A 117 17.61 -10.93 -13.02
CA TYR A 117 18.06 -10.28 -11.78
C TYR A 117 18.74 -8.92 -12.02
N ALA A 118 19.63 -8.82 -13.01
CA ALA A 118 20.28 -7.56 -13.38
C ALA A 118 19.30 -6.47 -13.82
N ARG A 119 18.14 -6.84 -14.38
CA ARG A 119 17.08 -5.87 -14.74
C ARG A 119 16.38 -5.35 -13.50
N THR A 120 16.04 -6.24 -12.56
CA THR A 120 15.44 -5.86 -11.27
C THR A 120 16.39 -4.94 -10.49
N GLU A 121 17.66 -5.28 -10.41
CA GLU A 121 18.71 -4.46 -9.81
C GLU A 121 18.78 -3.07 -10.43
N HIS A 122 18.86 -3.00 -11.76
CA HIS A 122 18.89 -1.73 -12.49
C HIS A 122 17.67 -0.86 -12.18
N ASN A 123 16.47 -1.46 -12.22
CA ASN A 123 15.23 -0.72 -11.98
C ASN A 123 15.15 -0.17 -10.56
N VAL A 124 15.48 -0.99 -9.55
CA VAL A 124 15.48 -0.58 -8.15
C VAL A 124 16.49 0.53 -7.89
N ASN A 125 17.71 0.40 -8.42
CA ASN A 125 18.72 1.46 -8.34
C ASN A 125 18.21 2.76 -8.97
N SER A 126 17.63 2.70 -10.17
CA SER A 126 17.07 3.86 -10.87
C SER A 126 15.94 4.55 -10.11
N ILE A 127 15.03 3.75 -9.48
CA ILE A 127 13.97 4.29 -8.63
C ILE A 127 14.58 5.04 -7.45
N ILE A 128 15.52 4.43 -6.72
CA ILE A 128 16.16 5.03 -5.55
C ILE A 128 16.93 6.30 -5.93
N ASP A 129 17.74 6.27 -6.99
CA ASP A 129 18.49 7.44 -7.46
C ASP A 129 17.57 8.60 -7.82
N THR A 130 16.44 8.28 -8.46
CA THR A 130 15.44 9.30 -8.82
C THR A 130 14.80 9.91 -7.57
N LEU A 131 14.45 9.11 -6.57
CA LEU A 131 13.89 9.60 -5.31
C LEU A 131 14.88 10.47 -4.55
N GLN A 132 16.14 10.03 -4.40
CA GLN A 132 17.19 10.78 -3.74
C GLN A 132 17.47 12.11 -4.45
N LYS A 133 17.50 12.13 -5.80
CA LYS A 133 17.63 13.36 -6.60
C LYS A 133 16.53 14.39 -6.31
N HIS A 134 15.35 13.92 -5.90
CA HIS A 134 14.22 14.79 -5.52
C HIS A 134 14.15 15.04 -4.01
N ASN A 135 15.23 14.77 -3.25
CA ASN A 135 15.32 14.93 -1.80
C ASN A 135 14.27 14.11 -1.02
N ILE A 136 13.83 12.99 -1.58
CA ILE A 136 12.91 12.07 -0.92
C ILE A 136 13.73 10.98 -0.24
N LYS A 137 13.59 10.84 1.08
CA LYS A 137 14.19 9.71 1.81
C LYS A 137 13.61 8.40 1.29
N VAL A 138 14.41 7.34 1.30
CA VAL A 138 13.97 6.01 0.86
C VAL A 138 14.21 5.00 1.96
N ALA A 139 13.23 4.15 2.21
CA ALA A 139 13.40 2.92 2.95
C ALA A 139 12.96 1.76 2.07
N ILE A 140 13.90 0.89 1.69
CA ILE A 140 13.58 -0.30 0.92
C ILE A 140 13.21 -1.45 1.85
N GLN A 141 12.14 -2.16 1.52
CA GLN A 141 11.62 -3.25 2.34
C GLN A 141 11.96 -4.60 1.71
N SER A 142 12.15 -5.62 2.56
CA SER A 142 12.38 -6.97 2.07
C SER A 142 11.22 -7.48 1.22
N VAL A 143 11.52 -8.26 0.18
CA VAL A 143 10.55 -9.14 -0.47
C VAL A 143 10.13 -10.20 0.53
N ILE A 144 8.82 -10.33 0.74
CA ILE A 144 8.27 -11.26 1.73
C ILE A 144 8.34 -12.68 1.20
N TYR A 145 8.77 -13.61 2.06
CA TYR A 145 8.69 -15.03 1.73
C TYR A 145 7.24 -15.45 1.56
N ASN A 146 7.02 -16.40 0.67
CA ASN A 146 5.72 -17.04 0.49
C ASN A 146 5.73 -18.46 1.09
N ILE A 147 4.63 -19.19 0.91
CA ILE A 147 4.54 -20.57 1.37
C ILE A 147 5.25 -21.54 0.39
N ASP A 148 5.38 -21.14 -0.88
CA ASP A 148 6.06 -21.93 -1.91
C ASP A 148 7.58 -21.92 -1.71
N THR A 149 8.14 -23.04 -1.27
CA THR A 149 9.56 -23.21 -0.96
C THR A 149 10.46 -23.09 -2.17
N SER A 150 9.96 -23.36 -3.38
CA SER A 150 10.74 -23.33 -4.63
C SER A 150 11.31 -21.93 -4.93
N ARG A 151 10.72 -20.90 -4.37
CA ARG A 151 11.09 -19.50 -4.59
C ARG A 151 12.05 -18.93 -3.56
N ILE A 152 12.30 -19.65 -2.46
CA ILE A 152 13.18 -19.19 -1.39
C ILE A 152 14.54 -18.72 -1.92
N PRO A 153 15.25 -19.47 -2.78
CA PRO A 153 16.56 -19.01 -3.26
C PRO A 153 16.52 -17.69 -4.02
N ALA A 154 15.48 -17.48 -4.83
CA ALA A 154 15.31 -16.24 -5.60
C ALA A 154 14.96 -15.06 -4.68
N ILE A 155 14.07 -15.27 -3.69
CA ILE A 155 13.71 -14.25 -2.69
C ILE A 155 14.93 -13.91 -1.83
N ASP A 156 15.72 -14.88 -1.40
CA ASP A 156 16.96 -14.67 -0.65
C ASP A 156 17.96 -13.80 -1.44
N SER A 157 18.19 -14.18 -2.69
CA SER A 157 19.11 -13.45 -3.57
C SER A 157 18.67 -12.00 -3.74
N LEU A 158 17.36 -11.77 -3.92
CA LEU A 158 16.82 -10.42 -4.08
C LEU A 158 16.87 -9.62 -2.76
N ASN A 159 16.60 -10.23 -1.63
CA ASN A 159 16.72 -9.59 -0.33
C ASN A 159 18.17 -9.25 0.01
N HIS A 160 19.12 -10.10 -0.37
CA HIS A 160 20.54 -9.81 -0.21
C HIS A 160 20.95 -8.61 -1.08
N LEU A 161 20.52 -8.58 -2.34
CA LEU A 161 20.71 -7.42 -3.20
C LEU A 161 20.18 -6.13 -2.58
N TYR A 162 18.98 -6.16 -2.01
CA TYR A 162 18.38 -4.96 -1.38
C TYR A 162 19.17 -4.47 -0.17
N ILE A 163 19.76 -5.39 0.60
CA ILE A 163 20.67 -5.03 1.69
C ILE A 163 21.92 -4.32 1.14
N GLU A 164 22.52 -4.84 0.07
CA GLU A 164 23.72 -4.24 -0.53
C GLU A 164 23.41 -2.87 -1.19
N ILE A 165 22.28 -2.76 -1.87
CA ILE A 165 21.80 -1.46 -2.41
C ILE A 165 21.57 -0.47 -1.26
N ALA A 166 20.93 -0.89 -0.18
CA ALA A 166 20.67 -0.01 0.97
C ALA A 166 21.97 0.52 1.58
N LYS A 167 22.96 -0.34 1.75
CA LYS A 167 24.32 0.06 2.23
C LYS A 167 24.98 1.03 1.27
N SER A 168 25.03 0.70 -0.03
CA SER A 168 25.76 1.49 -1.04
C SER A 168 25.11 2.86 -1.27
N LYS A 169 23.77 2.96 -1.16
CA LYS A 169 23.00 4.19 -1.36
C LYS A 169 22.76 4.98 -0.06
N ASN A 170 23.23 4.46 1.09
CA ASN A 170 23.01 5.04 2.42
C ASN A 170 21.52 5.29 2.67
N ILE A 171 20.69 4.26 2.46
CA ILE A 171 19.26 4.26 2.75
C ILE A 171 18.90 3.15 3.74
N ASP A 172 17.72 3.25 4.35
CA ASP A 172 17.28 2.25 5.31
C ASP A 172 16.76 0.98 4.61
N TYR A 173 17.14 -0.18 5.16
CA TYR A 173 16.56 -1.48 4.81
C TYR A 173 15.65 -1.96 5.92
N ILE A 174 14.40 -2.26 5.59
CA ILE A 174 13.40 -2.76 6.55
C ILE A 174 13.15 -4.23 6.29
N ASN A 175 13.63 -5.07 7.20
CA ASN A 175 13.42 -6.51 7.12
C ASN A 175 12.03 -6.91 7.62
N VAL A 176 11.03 -6.88 6.74
CA VAL A 176 9.66 -7.28 7.06
C VAL A 176 9.57 -8.78 7.37
N ASN A 177 10.46 -9.60 6.80
CA ASN A 177 10.52 -11.02 7.08
C ASN A 177 10.90 -11.35 8.53
N SER A 178 11.55 -10.43 9.26
CA SER A 178 11.88 -10.63 10.68
C SER A 178 10.66 -10.83 11.58
N ILE A 179 9.50 -10.37 11.14
CA ILE A 179 8.24 -10.43 11.88
C ILE A 179 7.16 -11.27 11.19
N LEU A 180 7.24 -11.45 9.87
CA LEU A 180 6.23 -12.18 9.10
C LEU A 180 6.64 -13.61 8.73
N SER A 181 7.91 -13.98 8.94
CA SER A 181 8.43 -15.26 8.46
C SER A 181 9.21 -16.01 9.53
N VAL A 182 9.16 -17.33 9.46
CA VAL A 182 9.96 -18.26 10.27
C VAL A 182 10.62 -19.25 9.33
N ASN A 183 11.94 -19.49 9.51
CA ASN A 183 12.73 -20.39 8.66
C ASN A 183 12.54 -20.12 7.15
N LYS A 184 12.49 -18.83 6.77
CA LYS A 184 12.29 -18.38 5.37
C LYS A 184 10.94 -18.78 4.76
N HIS A 185 9.92 -18.96 5.58
CA HIS A 185 8.55 -19.23 5.15
C HIS A 185 7.62 -18.18 5.78
N LEU A 186 6.67 -17.70 5.01
CA LEU A 186 5.59 -16.87 5.54
C LEU A 186 4.85 -17.66 6.63
N ILE A 187 4.70 -17.08 7.81
CA ILE A 187 3.95 -17.67 8.91
C ILE A 187 2.52 -17.93 8.44
N LYS A 188 2.07 -19.19 8.50
CA LYS A 188 0.77 -19.62 7.92
C LYS A 188 -0.40 -18.78 8.39
N GLN A 189 -0.44 -18.37 9.66
CA GLN A 189 -1.50 -17.53 10.22
C GLN A 189 -1.53 -16.12 9.61
N TYR A 190 -0.45 -15.65 8.97
CA TYR A 190 -0.35 -14.37 8.29
C TYR A 190 -0.65 -14.45 6.80
N SER A 191 -0.74 -15.67 6.26
CA SER A 191 -1.04 -15.87 4.84
C SER A 191 -2.53 -15.74 4.54
N LEU A 192 -2.85 -15.12 3.41
CA LEU A 192 -4.20 -15.08 2.85
C LEU A 192 -4.40 -16.21 1.82
N ASP A 193 -3.45 -16.38 0.90
CA ASP A 193 -3.54 -17.28 -0.27
C ASP A 193 -2.21 -17.97 -0.61
N GLY A 194 -1.25 -17.95 0.32
CA GLY A 194 0.09 -18.51 0.13
C GLY A 194 1.14 -17.50 -0.35
N ILE A 195 0.71 -16.38 -0.92
CA ILE A 195 1.56 -15.29 -1.42
C ILE A 195 1.27 -14.01 -0.65
N HIS A 196 0.02 -13.58 -0.64
CA HIS A 196 -0.40 -12.34 0.01
C HIS A 196 -0.60 -12.53 1.51
N VAL A 197 -0.40 -11.44 2.22
CA VAL A 197 -0.58 -11.39 3.67
C VAL A 197 -2.00 -10.91 4.03
N ASN A 198 -2.49 -11.35 5.19
CA ASN A 198 -3.80 -10.97 5.70
C ASN A 198 -3.74 -9.73 6.61
N LYS A 199 -4.89 -9.31 7.12
CA LYS A 199 -5.02 -8.12 7.96
C LYS A 199 -4.14 -8.15 9.22
N SER A 200 -4.02 -9.32 9.87
CA SER A 200 -3.17 -9.45 11.07
C SER A 200 -1.69 -9.19 10.76
N ALA A 201 -1.21 -9.68 9.62
CA ALA A 201 0.14 -9.42 9.16
C ALA A 201 0.38 -7.93 8.85
N TYR A 202 -0.59 -7.26 8.22
CA TYR A 202 -0.48 -5.82 7.97
C TYR A 202 -0.38 -5.01 9.26
N ASN A 203 -1.10 -5.38 10.32
CA ASN A 203 -1.00 -4.71 11.61
C ASN A 203 0.42 -4.84 12.22
N VAL A 204 0.97 -6.04 12.22
CA VAL A 204 2.35 -6.28 12.71
C VAL A 204 3.38 -5.56 11.82
N TRP A 205 3.16 -5.54 10.52
CA TRP A 205 4.01 -4.78 9.58
C TRP A 205 3.95 -3.28 9.84
N ALA A 206 2.75 -2.73 10.12
CA ALA A 206 2.57 -1.32 10.47
C ALA A 206 3.31 -0.94 11.75
N GLU A 207 3.37 -1.82 12.77
CA GLU A 207 4.17 -1.58 13.98
C GLU A 207 5.66 -1.41 13.66
N LEU A 208 6.19 -2.22 12.74
CA LEU A 208 7.58 -2.11 12.29
C LEU A 208 7.83 -0.77 11.57
N ILE A 209 6.89 -0.36 10.69
CA ILE A 209 6.97 0.93 10.00
C ILE A 209 6.86 2.09 11.01
N ASN A 210 5.93 2.04 11.97
CA ASN A 210 5.77 3.08 12.99
C ASN A 210 7.04 3.24 13.86
N LYS A 211 7.72 2.14 14.22
CA LYS A 211 9.02 2.20 14.89
C LYS A 211 10.08 2.93 14.05
N HIS A 212 10.09 2.67 12.75
CA HIS A 212 11.00 3.34 11.81
C HIS A 212 10.66 4.83 11.67
N ILE A 213 9.38 5.20 11.55
CA ILE A 213 8.90 6.59 11.49
C ILE A 213 9.35 7.35 12.74
N SER A 214 9.10 6.79 13.93
CA SER A 214 9.45 7.41 15.21
C SER A 214 10.96 7.61 15.37
N LYS A 215 11.77 6.62 14.96
CA LYS A 215 13.23 6.70 15.01
C LYS A 215 13.79 7.82 14.12
N ASN A 216 13.13 8.11 13.00
CA ASN A 216 13.61 9.05 11.98
C ASN A 216 12.93 10.43 12.04
N ASN A 217 12.07 10.69 13.04
CA ASN A 217 11.30 11.93 13.22
C ASN A 217 10.51 12.32 11.94
N LEU A 218 9.77 11.36 11.39
CA LEU A 218 9.00 11.50 10.14
C LEU A 218 7.53 11.76 10.38
#